data_23d2067e798f3c8b77152215ad5ca084
#
_entry.id   23d2067e798f3c8b77152215ad5ca084
#
_cell.length_a   1.000
_cell.length_b   1.000
_cell.length_c   1.000
_cell.angle_alpha   90.00
_cell.angle_beta   90.00
_cell.angle_gamma   90.00
#
_symmetry.space_group_name_H-M   'P 1'
#
loop_
_entity.id
_entity.type
_entity.pdbx_description
1 polymer ?
#
loop_
_entity_poly.entity_id
_entity_poly.type
_entity_poly.pdbx_seq_one_letter_code
_entity_poly.pdbx_strand_id
1 'polypeptide(L)' 'MKKIRLDQLLLNNKLAESREKAQRLIRAGYVKVNDRIITKPGSTLPHDVSIELKKK' A
#
# COMPACT_ATOMS: atom_id res chain seq x y z
N MET A 1 18.96 3.23 -2.00
CA MET A 1 17.79 2.78 -1.23
C MET A 1 16.90 1.91 -2.09
N LYS A 2 16.41 0.85 -1.53
CA LYS A 2 15.55 -0.07 -2.26
C LYS A 2 14.12 0.42 -2.24
N LYS A 3 13.49 0.37 -3.39
CA LYS A 3 12.06 0.63 -3.48
C LYS A 3 11.32 -0.69 -3.49
N ILE A 4 10.11 -0.66 -2.99
CA ILE A 4 9.30 -1.86 -2.89
C ILE A 4 7.90 -1.54 -3.40
N ARG A 5 7.24 -2.53 -3.98
CA ARG A 5 5.89 -2.33 -4.49
C ARG A 5 4.91 -2.11 -3.34
N LEU A 6 3.92 -1.26 -3.59
CA LEU A 6 2.95 -0.91 -2.55
C LEU A 6 2.18 -2.12 -2.06
N ASP A 7 1.77 -3.02 -2.96
CA ASP A 7 1.07 -4.23 -2.54
C ASP A 7 1.94 -5.09 -1.61
N GLN A 8 3.24 -5.16 -1.90
CA GLN A 8 4.16 -5.89 -1.04
C GLN A 8 4.36 -5.19 0.30
N LEU A 9 4.37 -3.86 0.29
CA LEU A 9 4.48 -3.08 1.53
C LEU A 9 3.32 -3.36 2.46
N LEU A 10 2.10 -3.46 1.91
CA LEU A 10 0.94 -3.78 2.72
C LEU A 10 1.07 -5.14 3.37
N LEU A 11 1.60 -6.12 2.66
CA LEU A 11 1.84 -7.44 3.22
C LEU A 11 2.90 -7.39 4.32
N ASN A 12 4.01 -6.69 4.05
CA ASN A 12 5.10 -6.60 5.01
C ASN A 12 4.66 -5.94 6.32
N ASN A 13 3.72 -5.01 6.24
CA ASN A 13 3.21 -4.30 7.41
C ASN A 13 1.96 -4.95 8.00
N LYS A 14 1.59 -6.12 7.50
CA LYS A 14 0.42 -6.87 7.95
C LYS A 14 -0.88 -6.10 7.82
N LEU A 15 -0.94 -5.22 6.83
CA LEU A 15 -2.14 -4.44 6.54
C LEU A 15 -3.08 -5.17 5.59
N ALA A 16 -2.60 -6.21 4.95
CA ALA A 16 -3.39 -7.05 4.07
C ALA A 16 -2.98 -8.51 4.27
N GLU A 17 -3.93 -9.42 4.10
CA GLU A 17 -3.67 -10.84 4.28
C GLU A 17 -3.01 -11.48 3.07
N SER A 18 -3.20 -10.89 1.89
CA SER A 18 -2.67 -11.41 0.65
C SER A 18 -2.44 -10.28 -0.32
N ARG A 19 -1.68 -10.57 -1.38
CA ARG A 19 -1.41 -9.55 -2.41
C ARG A 19 -2.69 -9.14 -3.13
N GLU A 20 -3.59 -10.09 -3.34
CA GLU A 20 -4.88 -9.78 -3.94
C GLU A 20 -5.66 -8.77 -3.12
N LYS A 21 -5.73 -9.00 -1.82
CA LYS A 21 -6.41 -8.06 -0.93
C LYS A 21 -5.70 -6.72 -0.90
N ALA A 22 -4.37 -6.74 -0.88
CA ALA A 22 -3.60 -5.52 -0.93
C ALA A 22 -3.94 -4.72 -2.18
N GLN A 23 -3.97 -5.38 -3.32
CA GLN A 23 -4.28 -4.72 -4.59
C GLN A 23 -5.69 -4.15 -4.60
N ARG A 24 -6.63 -4.87 -4.02
CA ARG A 24 -8.01 -4.38 -3.92
C ARG A 24 -8.10 -3.12 -3.08
N LEU A 25 -7.43 -3.12 -1.94
CA LEU A 25 -7.43 -1.95 -1.07
C LEU A 25 -6.82 -0.74 -1.77
N ILE A 26 -5.73 -0.97 -2.48
CA ILE A 26 -5.06 0.11 -3.21
C ILE A 26 -5.97 0.67 -4.29
N ARG A 27 -6.55 -0.21 -5.10
CA ARG A 27 -7.43 0.22 -6.19
C ARG A 27 -8.69 0.91 -5.70
N ALA A 28 -9.17 0.52 -4.54
CA ALA A 28 -10.37 1.12 -3.95
C ALA A 28 -10.09 2.48 -3.33
N GLY A 29 -8.83 2.89 -3.25
CA GLY A 29 -8.47 4.18 -2.68
C GLY A 29 -8.43 4.20 -1.17
N TYR A 30 -8.25 3.04 -0.55
CA TYR A 30 -8.19 2.94 0.90
C TYR A 30 -6.76 3.07 1.44
N VAL A 31 -5.77 3.12 0.57
CA VAL A 31 -4.38 3.15 0.98
C VAL A 31 -3.82 4.55 0.80
N LYS A 32 -3.31 5.10 1.90
CA LYS A 32 -2.73 6.43 1.92
C LYS A 32 -1.26 6.32 2.29
N VAL A 33 -0.41 6.93 1.48
CA VAL A 33 1.03 6.93 1.70
C VAL A 33 1.49 8.37 1.81
N ASN A 34 2.04 8.73 2.96
CA ASN A 34 2.53 10.10 3.21
C ASN A 34 1.50 11.16 2.82
N ASP A 35 0.25 10.96 3.28
CA ASP A 35 -0.88 11.85 3.01
C ASP A 35 -1.37 11.86 1.57
N ARG A 36 -0.97 10.90 0.77
CA ARG A 36 -1.45 10.78 -0.61
C ARG A 36 -2.12 9.43 -0.81
N ILE A 37 -3.29 9.46 -1.41
CA ILE A 37 -3.99 8.24 -1.78
C ILE A 37 -3.39 7.70 -3.06
N ILE A 38 -2.96 6.45 -3.04
CA ILE A 38 -2.37 5.79 -4.20
C ILE A 38 -3.29 4.66 -4.61
N THR A 39 -3.63 4.64 -5.89
CA THR A 39 -4.55 3.65 -6.44
C THR A 39 -3.87 2.64 -7.36
N LYS A 40 -2.57 2.76 -7.54
CA LYS A 40 -1.82 1.83 -8.41
C LYS A 40 -1.03 0.84 -7.58
N PRO A 41 -1.42 -0.44 -7.58
CA PRO A 41 -0.73 -1.44 -6.75
C PRO A 41 0.73 -1.63 -7.10
N GLY A 42 1.09 -1.42 -8.35
CA GLY A 42 2.47 -1.57 -8.80
C GLY A 42 3.38 -0.39 -8.49
N SER A 43 2.87 0.64 -7.81
CA SER A 43 3.71 1.78 -7.43
C SER A 43 4.85 1.35 -6.53
N THR A 44 6.05 1.82 -6.81
CA THR A 44 7.21 1.51 -5.98
C THR A 44 7.54 2.70 -5.11
N LEU A 45 7.85 2.40 -3.86
CA LEU A 45 8.06 3.42 -2.83
C LEU A 45 9.21 3.01 -1.93
N PRO A 46 9.87 3.98 -1.27
CA PRO A 46 10.84 3.62 -0.25
C PRO A 46 10.16 2.81 0.85
N HIS A 47 10.88 1.86 1.43
CA HIS A 47 10.31 0.96 2.43
C HIS A 47 9.96 1.65 3.75
N ASP A 48 10.47 2.85 3.97
CA ASP A 48 10.26 3.59 5.20
C ASP A 48 9.11 4.60 5.14
N VAL A 49 8.29 4.54 4.09
CA VAL A 49 7.15 5.45 3.98
C VAL A 49 6.08 5.10 5.01
N SER A 50 5.29 6.09 5.37
CA SER A 50 4.19 5.92 6.30
C SER A 50 2.92 5.52 5.54
N ILE A 51 2.35 4.39 5.89
CA ILE A 51 1.16 3.86 5.21
C ILE A 51 -0.01 3.85 6.17
N GLU A 52 -1.13 4.38 5.71
CA GLU A 52 -2.38 4.34 6.46
C GLU A 52 -3.45 3.66 5.61
N LEU A 53 -4.31 2.90 6.27
CA LEU A 53 -5.50 2.38 5.62
C LEU A 53 -6.68 3.22 6.04
N LYS A 54 -7.41 3.72 5.06
CA LYS A 54 -8.66 4.42 5.33
C LYS A 54 -9.79 3.41 5.31
N LYS A 55 -10.47 3.30 6.41
CA LYS A 55 -11.67 2.49 6.47
C LYS A 55 -12.89 3.38 6.38
N LYS A 56 -13.86 2.91 5.67
CA LYS A 56 -15.14 3.59 5.68
C LYS A 56 -15.81 3.44 7.01
#